data_ae1630933925104584afd98a9d283ebc
#
_entry.id   ae1630933925104584afd98a9d283ebc
#
_cell.length_a   1.000
_cell.length_b   1.000
_cell.length_c   1.000
_cell.angle_alpha   90.00
_cell.angle_beta   90.00
_cell.angle_gamma   90.00
#
_symmetry.space_group_name_H-M   'P 1'
#
loop_
_entity.id
_entity.type
_entity.pdbx_description
1 polymer ?
#
loop_
_entity_poly.entity_id
_entity_poly.type
_entity_poly.pdbx_seq_one_letter_code
_entity_poly.pdbx_strand_id
1 'polypeptide(L)'
;MSDVIIRPAAPADIAAITRIYAEAVLHGTATFEIEPPDEAEMARRQRTLIDKGYPYLVAERSGAVAGYAYAGPYRDRPAYKWCVEDSIYVAPKYHCKGIGRLLLTRLVGESAARGFRQMLAVIGDSANTASVAVHAAAGFRLVGTFQSVGFKHGRWLDTVLMQHPLGKSDSSSP
;
A
#
# COMPACT_ATOMS: atom_id res chain seq x y z
N MET A 1 23.15 -9.73 -5.90
CA MET A 1 21.67 -9.61 -5.85
C MET A 1 21.31 -9.19 -4.44
N SER A 2 20.49 -8.20 -4.27
CA SER A 2 20.22 -7.62 -2.95
C SER A 2 19.36 -8.60 -2.14
N ASP A 3 19.82 -8.92 -0.94
CA ASP A 3 19.12 -9.76 0.05
C ASP A 3 17.87 -9.02 0.59
N VAL A 4 16.85 -8.86 -0.26
CA VAL A 4 15.56 -8.34 0.17
C VAL A 4 14.62 -9.53 0.39
N ILE A 5 14.17 -9.67 1.62
CA ILE A 5 13.20 -10.70 2.02
C ILE A 5 11.84 -10.03 2.20
N ILE A 6 10.81 -10.55 1.51
CA ILE A 6 9.42 -10.13 1.76
C ILE A 6 8.78 -11.18 2.65
N ARG A 7 8.28 -10.74 3.81
CA ARG A 7 7.66 -11.61 4.81
C ARG A 7 6.41 -10.95 5.43
N PRO A 8 5.54 -11.73 6.08
CA PRO A 8 4.49 -11.15 6.91
C PRO A 8 5.07 -10.22 7.98
N ALA A 9 4.38 -9.13 8.25
CA ALA A 9 4.77 -8.21 9.30
C ALA A 9 4.51 -8.83 10.68
N ALA A 10 5.44 -8.60 11.60
CA ALA A 10 5.35 -9.01 12.99
C ALA A 10 5.16 -7.79 13.92
N PRO A 11 4.70 -7.98 15.17
CA PRO A 11 4.59 -6.88 16.14
C PRO A 11 5.90 -6.12 16.34
N ALA A 12 7.04 -6.79 16.26
CA ALA A 12 8.36 -6.18 16.38
C ALA A 12 8.71 -5.18 15.26
N ASP A 13 7.98 -5.23 14.14
CA ASP A 13 8.21 -4.31 13.00
C ASP A 13 7.53 -2.95 13.19
N ILE A 14 6.62 -2.82 14.16
CA ILE A 14 5.76 -1.64 14.32
C ILE A 14 6.57 -0.36 14.43
N ALA A 15 7.62 -0.35 15.24
CA ALA A 15 8.45 0.85 15.41
C ALA A 15 9.08 1.32 14.08
N ALA A 16 9.50 0.38 13.23
CA ALA A 16 10.06 0.69 11.91
C ALA A 16 8.96 1.14 10.93
N ILE A 17 7.81 0.46 10.91
CA ILE A 17 6.64 0.81 10.10
C ILE A 17 6.17 2.21 10.43
N THR A 18 6.05 2.55 11.72
CA THR A 18 5.62 3.88 12.19
C THR A 18 6.57 4.97 11.71
N ARG A 19 7.89 4.75 11.80
CA ARG A 19 8.87 5.72 11.28
C ARG A 19 8.76 5.91 9.77
N ILE A 20 8.59 4.83 9.01
CA ILE A 20 8.43 4.92 7.54
C ILE A 20 7.16 5.69 7.20
N TYR A 21 6.06 5.44 7.92
CA TYR A 21 4.80 6.13 7.68
C TYR A 21 4.87 7.61 8.07
N ALA A 22 5.49 7.92 9.21
CA ALA A 22 5.69 9.30 9.65
C ALA A 22 6.47 10.15 8.62
N GLU A 23 7.51 9.60 8.00
CA GLU A 23 8.22 10.25 6.89
C GLU A 23 7.29 10.55 5.71
N ALA A 24 6.43 9.60 5.33
CA ALA A 24 5.47 9.79 4.24
C ALA A 24 4.39 10.85 4.60
N VAL A 25 3.96 10.91 5.87
CA VAL A 25 3.01 11.90 6.36
C VAL A 25 3.62 13.29 6.38
N LEU A 26 4.81 13.44 6.97
CA LEU A 26 5.42 14.76 7.20
C LEU A 26 6.04 15.36 5.95
N HIS A 27 6.59 14.56 5.07
CA HIS A 27 7.42 15.03 3.95
C HIS A 27 6.91 14.62 2.58
N GLY A 28 5.91 13.74 2.52
CA GLY A 28 5.38 13.21 1.26
C GLY A 28 3.92 13.55 0.99
N THR A 29 3.48 13.15 -0.19
CA THR A 29 2.08 13.29 -0.65
C THR A 29 1.41 11.94 -0.92
N ALA A 30 2.09 10.84 -0.66
CA ALA A 30 1.56 9.48 -0.84
C ALA A 30 0.41 9.16 0.13
N THR A 31 0.28 9.88 1.21
CA THR A 31 -0.86 9.85 2.14
C THR A 31 -1.38 11.26 2.39
N PHE A 32 -2.69 11.37 2.59
CA PHE A 32 -3.34 12.66 2.90
C PHE A 32 -3.50 12.90 4.40
N GLU A 33 -2.98 12.02 5.26
CA GLU A 33 -2.84 12.31 6.69
C GLU A 33 -1.89 13.50 6.88
N ILE A 34 -2.24 14.36 7.85
CA ILE A 34 -1.50 15.60 8.16
C ILE A 34 -0.58 15.38 9.38
N GLU A 35 -1.07 14.62 10.36
CA GLU A 35 -0.34 14.29 11.57
C GLU A 35 0.00 12.79 11.57
N PRO A 36 1.26 12.42 11.82
CA PRO A 36 1.62 11.01 11.86
C PRO A 36 1.03 10.33 13.09
N PRO A 37 0.45 9.13 12.96
CA PRO A 37 0.02 8.33 14.09
C PRO A 37 1.21 7.84 14.91
N ASP A 38 0.98 7.59 16.19
CA ASP A 38 1.96 6.96 17.07
C ASP A 38 2.04 5.44 16.86
N GLU A 39 2.99 4.78 17.55
CA GLU A 39 3.18 3.33 17.46
C GLU A 39 1.96 2.54 17.96
N ALA A 40 1.25 3.04 18.98
CA ALA A 40 0.07 2.36 19.52
C ALA A 40 -1.07 2.33 18.49
N GLU A 41 -1.31 3.46 17.81
CA GLU A 41 -2.29 3.55 16.74
C GLU A 41 -1.89 2.71 15.53
N MET A 42 -0.62 2.74 15.13
CA MET A 42 -0.14 1.90 14.02
C MET A 42 -0.26 0.41 14.34
N ALA A 43 0.03 -0.01 15.56
CA ALA A 43 -0.16 -1.39 16.03
C ALA A 43 -1.64 -1.78 16.00
N ARG A 44 -2.53 -0.89 16.41
CA ARG A 44 -3.99 -1.10 16.37
C ARG A 44 -4.48 -1.28 14.94
N ARG A 45 -4.06 -0.40 14.01
CA ARG A 45 -4.41 -0.48 12.58
C ARG A 45 -3.93 -1.79 11.97
N GLN A 46 -2.66 -2.16 12.21
CA GLN A 46 -2.09 -3.40 11.71
C GLN A 46 -2.87 -4.62 12.21
N ARG A 47 -3.11 -4.71 13.51
CA ARG A 47 -3.85 -5.81 14.13
C ARG A 47 -5.25 -5.93 13.53
N THR A 48 -5.97 -4.81 13.41
CA THR A 48 -7.31 -4.78 12.81
C THR A 48 -7.34 -5.37 11.40
N LEU A 49 -6.35 -5.09 10.57
CA LEU A 49 -6.27 -5.64 9.21
C LEU A 49 -5.93 -7.13 9.23
N ILE A 50 -4.95 -7.54 10.04
CA ILE A 50 -4.52 -8.94 10.16
C ILE A 50 -5.67 -9.81 10.69
N ASP A 51 -6.37 -9.36 11.74
CA ASP A 51 -7.49 -10.09 12.35
C ASP A 51 -8.66 -10.28 11.37
N LYS A 52 -8.82 -9.34 10.44
CA LYS A 52 -9.80 -9.45 9.33
C LYS A 52 -9.30 -10.25 8.13
N GLY A 53 -8.10 -10.82 8.19
CA GLY A 53 -7.53 -11.68 7.14
C GLY A 53 -6.85 -10.93 5.99
N TYR A 54 -6.62 -9.61 6.10
CA TYR A 54 -5.90 -8.85 5.09
C TYR A 54 -4.39 -9.11 5.17
N PRO A 55 -3.67 -9.21 4.04
CA PRO A 55 -2.23 -9.36 4.04
C PRO A 55 -1.53 -8.07 4.50
N TYR A 56 -0.54 -8.22 5.35
CA TYR A 56 0.32 -7.13 5.82
C TYR A 56 1.77 -7.59 5.78
N LEU A 57 2.60 -6.96 4.95
CA LEU A 57 3.93 -7.42 4.58
C LEU A 57 5.00 -6.37 4.91
N VAL A 58 6.20 -6.84 5.21
CA VAL A 58 7.41 -6.01 5.27
C VAL A 58 8.45 -6.50 4.29
N ALA A 59 9.23 -5.57 3.77
CA ALA A 59 10.48 -5.84 3.07
C ALA A 59 11.64 -5.64 4.04
N GLU A 60 12.38 -6.69 4.32
CA GLU A 60 13.59 -6.65 5.13
C GLU A 60 14.82 -6.64 4.22
N ARG A 61 15.78 -5.79 4.52
CA ARG A 61 17.08 -5.75 3.85
C ARG A 61 18.19 -5.55 4.86
N SER A 62 19.15 -6.48 4.88
CA SER A 62 20.28 -6.45 5.83
C SER A 62 19.83 -6.31 7.30
N GLY A 63 18.79 -7.06 7.68
CA GLY A 63 18.24 -7.06 9.05
C GLY A 63 17.41 -5.82 9.42
N ALA A 64 17.11 -4.93 8.49
CA ALA A 64 16.28 -3.74 8.73
C ALA A 64 15.04 -3.71 7.84
N VAL A 65 13.91 -3.24 8.39
CA VAL A 65 12.70 -3.00 7.61
C VAL A 65 12.95 -1.83 6.64
N ALA A 66 12.88 -2.14 5.35
CA ALA A 66 13.15 -1.20 4.26
C ALA A 66 11.86 -0.59 3.69
N GLY A 67 10.72 -1.25 3.91
CA GLY A 67 9.41 -0.81 3.48
C GLY A 67 8.35 -1.80 3.93
N TYR A 68 7.10 -1.44 3.74
CA TYR A 68 5.96 -2.30 4.06
C TYR A 68 4.81 -2.05 3.08
N ALA A 69 3.90 -3.03 2.99
CA ALA A 69 2.70 -2.92 2.19
C ALA A 69 1.58 -3.73 2.85
N TYR A 70 0.35 -3.30 2.66
CA TYR A 70 -0.83 -4.03 3.11
C TYR A 70 -1.99 -3.83 2.15
N ALA A 71 -2.95 -4.75 2.19
CA ALA A 71 -4.26 -4.55 1.62
C ALA A 71 -5.25 -4.25 2.75
N GLY A 72 -6.24 -3.44 2.45
CA GLY A 72 -7.35 -3.14 3.35
C GLY A 72 -8.68 -3.12 2.59
N PRO A 73 -9.82 -2.96 3.29
CA PRO A 73 -11.11 -2.84 2.63
C PRO A 73 -11.16 -1.55 1.80
N TYR A 74 -11.61 -1.66 0.55
CA TYR A 74 -11.80 -0.46 -0.28
C TYR A 74 -12.90 0.44 0.29
N ARG A 75 -14.04 -0.13 0.72
CA ARG A 75 -15.15 0.57 1.38
C ARG A 75 -15.92 -0.40 2.28
N ASP A 76 -16.56 0.12 3.33
CA ASP A 76 -17.24 -0.67 4.37
C ASP A 76 -18.62 -1.24 3.95
N ARG A 77 -19.00 -1.17 2.68
CA ARG A 77 -20.28 -1.73 2.25
C ARG A 77 -20.10 -3.19 1.81
N PRO A 78 -21.03 -4.12 2.18
CA PRO A 78 -20.89 -5.56 1.94
C PRO A 78 -20.60 -5.95 0.49
N ALA A 79 -21.14 -5.22 -0.49
CA ALA A 79 -20.89 -5.50 -1.90
C ALA A 79 -19.43 -5.28 -2.33
N TYR A 80 -18.65 -4.54 -1.57
CA TYR A 80 -17.22 -4.31 -1.83
C TYR A 80 -16.29 -5.32 -1.17
N LYS A 81 -16.80 -6.33 -0.44
CA LYS A 81 -15.97 -7.25 0.35
C LYS A 81 -14.88 -8.00 -0.43
N TRP A 82 -15.03 -8.12 -1.75
CA TRP A 82 -14.06 -8.79 -2.63
C TRP A 82 -13.08 -7.82 -3.29
N CYS A 83 -13.21 -6.53 -2.99
CA CYS A 83 -12.34 -5.47 -3.48
C CYS A 83 -11.48 -4.93 -2.35
N VAL A 84 -10.18 -4.88 -2.57
CA VAL A 84 -9.21 -4.33 -1.61
C VAL A 84 -8.52 -3.10 -2.18
N GLU A 85 -8.07 -2.23 -1.30
CA GLU A 85 -7.17 -1.12 -1.60
C GLU A 85 -5.79 -1.47 -1.08
N ASP A 86 -4.75 -1.23 -1.88
CA ASP A 86 -3.37 -1.40 -1.44
C ASP A 86 -2.79 -0.11 -0.84
N SER A 87 -1.83 -0.30 0.02
CA SER A 87 -0.96 0.76 0.54
C SER A 87 0.47 0.26 0.56
N ILE A 88 1.39 1.09 0.08
CA ILE A 88 2.80 0.74 -0.02
C ILE A 88 3.69 1.92 0.34
N TYR A 89 4.64 1.70 1.24
CA TYR A 89 5.58 2.69 1.72
C TYR A 89 6.99 2.11 1.79
N VAL A 90 7.94 2.83 1.24
CA VAL A 90 9.37 2.45 1.25
C VAL A 90 10.16 3.57 1.91
N ALA A 91 11.07 3.22 2.83
CA ALA A 91 11.90 4.21 3.49
C ALA A 91 12.79 4.94 2.46
N PRO A 92 12.98 6.27 2.58
CA PRO A 92 13.68 7.08 1.56
C PRO A 92 15.05 6.54 1.14
N LYS A 93 15.86 6.06 2.09
CA LYS A 93 17.18 5.47 1.80
C LYS A 93 17.15 4.21 0.93
N TYR A 94 15.96 3.62 0.74
CA TYR A 94 15.74 2.42 -0.05
C TYR A 94 14.92 2.68 -1.32
N HIS A 95 14.62 3.93 -1.66
CA HIS A 95 13.98 4.27 -2.93
C HIS A 95 14.84 3.86 -4.14
N CYS A 96 14.21 3.66 -5.28
CA CYS A 96 14.83 3.27 -6.56
C CYS A 96 15.63 1.95 -6.52
N LYS A 97 15.36 1.07 -5.54
CA LYS A 97 16.02 -0.25 -5.38
C LYS A 97 15.11 -1.43 -5.67
N GLY A 98 13.95 -1.19 -6.31
CA GLY A 98 12.99 -2.22 -6.68
C GLY A 98 12.12 -2.77 -5.55
N ILE A 99 12.30 -2.28 -4.30
CA ILE A 99 11.60 -2.81 -3.11
C ILE A 99 10.09 -2.63 -3.24
N GLY A 100 9.62 -1.46 -3.71
CA GLY A 100 8.21 -1.21 -3.91
C GLY A 100 7.56 -2.24 -4.84
N ARG A 101 8.22 -2.57 -5.95
CA ARG A 101 7.73 -3.59 -6.88
C ARG A 101 7.67 -4.97 -6.26
N LEU A 102 8.70 -5.37 -5.49
CA LEU A 102 8.73 -6.67 -4.80
C LEU A 102 7.57 -6.78 -3.80
N LEU A 103 7.36 -5.74 -2.97
CA LEU A 103 6.25 -5.68 -2.01
C LEU A 103 4.90 -5.79 -2.72
N LEU A 104 4.67 -4.99 -3.76
CA LEU A 104 3.40 -4.95 -4.47
C LEU A 104 3.11 -6.26 -5.19
N THR A 105 4.10 -6.86 -5.88
CA THR A 105 3.96 -8.16 -6.52
C THR A 105 3.57 -9.26 -5.52
N ARG A 106 4.22 -9.26 -4.35
CA ARG A 106 3.88 -10.22 -3.29
C ARG A 106 2.49 -9.95 -2.72
N LEU A 107 2.12 -8.69 -2.51
CA LEU A 107 0.81 -8.30 -1.98
C LEU A 107 -0.34 -8.72 -2.91
N VAL A 108 -0.17 -8.54 -4.23
CA VAL A 108 -1.12 -9.00 -5.25
C VAL A 108 -1.33 -10.52 -5.14
N GLY A 109 -0.25 -11.30 -5.09
CA GLY A 109 -0.33 -12.75 -4.94
C GLY A 109 -1.00 -13.20 -3.64
N GLU A 110 -0.66 -12.59 -2.52
CA GLU A 110 -1.25 -12.90 -1.21
C GLU A 110 -2.74 -12.51 -1.15
N SER A 111 -3.12 -11.42 -1.78
CA SER A 111 -4.53 -11.00 -1.85
C SER A 111 -5.35 -11.93 -2.74
N ALA A 112 -4.81 -12.33 -3.88
CA ALA A 112 -5.46 -13.31 -4.76
C ALA A 112 -5.65 -14.67 -4.07
N ALA A 113 -4.62 -15.14 -3.33
CA ALA A 113 -4.68 -16.40 -2.57
C ALA A 113 -5.74 -16.38 -1.46
N ARG A 114 -6.07 -15.20 -0.92
CA ARG A 114 -7.15 -15.00 0.07
C ARG A 114 -8.55 -14.86 -0.55
N GLY A 115 -8.66 -14.97 -1.88
CA GLY A 115 -9.93 -14.93 -2.59
C GLY A 115 -10.42 -13.53 -2.94
N PHE A 116 -9.66 -12.48 -2.71
CA PHE A 116 -10.00 -11.15 -3.23
C PHE A 116 -9.98 -11.14 -4.76
N ARG A 117 -10.81 -10.29 -5.36
CA ARG A 117 -11.08 -10.29 -6.80
C ARG A 117 -10.58 -9.06 -7.53
N GLN A 118 -10.47 -7.94 -6.83
CA GLN A 118 -9.98 -6.68 -7.38
C GLN A 118 -9.08 -5.98 -6.36
N MET A 119 -8.02 -5.37 -6.85
CA MET A 119 -7.18 -4.48 -6.04
C MET A 119 -7.16 -3.10 -6.67
N LEU A 120 -7.41 -2.10 -5.87
CA LEU A 120 -7.38 -0.69 -6.26
C LEU A 120 -6.17 -0.02 -5.63
N ALA A 121 -5.53 0.84 -6.39
CA ALA A 121 -4.53 1.77 -5.89
C ALA A 121 -5.11 3.17 -5.91
N VAL A 122 -5.04 3.85 -4.77
CA VAL A 122 -5.45 5.25 -4.57
C VAL A 122 -4.19 6.05 -4.29
N ILE A 123 -3.56 6.54 -5.37
CA ILE A 123 -2.22 7.15 -5.32
C ILE A 123 -2.37 8.66 -5.09
N GLY A 124 -1.90 9.13 -3.96
CA GLY A 124 -1.87 10.55 -3.64
C GLY A 124 -0.84 11.28 -4.51
N ASP A 125 -1.30 12.40 -5.09
CA ASP A 125 -0.56 13.29 -5.97
C ASP A 125 -0.26 12.72 -7.38
N SER A 126 -0.80 13.35 -8.41
CA SER A 126 -0.50 12.98 -9.82
C SER A 126 0.98 13.17 -10.19
N ALA A 127 1.73 13.98 -9.42
CA ALA A 127 3.18 14.13 -9.56
C ALA A 127 3.98 12.93 -8.97
N ASN A 128 3.32 12.02 -8.25
CA ASN A 128 3.96 10.80 -7.71
C ASN A 128 4.12 9.74 -8.81
N THR A 129 4.87 10.10 -9.84
CA THR A 129 5.09 9.24 -11.02
C THR A 129 5.79 7.93 -10.65
N ALA A 130 6.59 7.91 -9.60
CA ALA A 130 7.25 6.70 -9.11
C ALA A 130 6.25 5.65 -8.63
N SER A 131 5.22 6.05 -7.86
CA SER A 131 4.16 5.13 -7.44
C SER A 131 3.34 4.63 -8.63
N VAL A 132 2.95 5.52 -9.54
CA VAL A 132 2.23 5.14 -10.77
C VAL A 132 3.04 4.12 -11.57
N ALA A 133 4.35 4.34 -11.74
CA ALA A 133 5.22 3.43 -12.48
C ALA A 133 5.36 2.05 -11.80
N VAL A 134 5.45 2.01 -10.46
CA VAL A 134 5.51 0.76 -9.70
C VAL A 134 4.23 -0.04 -9.89
N HIS A 135 3.05 0.59 -9.80
CA HIS A 135 1.76 -0.07 -10.01
C HIS A 135 1.59 -0.53 -11.46
N ALA A 136 1.92 0.30 -12.43
CA ALA A 136 1.89 -0.10 -13.85
C ALA A 136 2.79 -1.31 -14.12
N ALA A 137 4.01 -1.33 -13.56
CA ALA A 137 4.93 -2.45 -13.69
C ALA A 137 4.45 -3.74 -12.98
N ALA A 138 3.54 -3.62 -12.01
CA ALA A 138 2.87 -4.73 -11.35
C ALA A 138 1.55 -5.15 -12.03
N GLY A 139 1.22 -4.55 -13.18
CA GLY A 139 0.05 -4.92 -13.98
C GLY A 139 -1.22 -4.14 -13.68
N PHE A 140 -1.15 -3.08 -12.88
CA PHE A 140 -2.29 -2.19 -12.68
C PHE A 140 -2.53 -1.33 -13.93
N ARG A 141 -3.78 -1.17 -14.32
CA ARG A 141 -4.21 -0.23 -15.36
C ARG A 141 -4.69 1.08 -14.76
N LEU A 142 -4.44 2.17 -15.43
CA LEU A 142 -5.00 3.47 -15.07
C LEU A 142 -6.53 3.45 -15.22
N VAL A 143 -7.23 3.95 -14.21
CA VAL A 143 -8.69 4.12 -14.23
C VAL A 143 -9.06 5.57 -14.47
N GLY A 144 -8.39 6.50 -13.80
CA GLY A 144 -8.65 7.93 -13.91
C GLY A 144 -7.94 8.73 -12.83
N THR A 145 -8.20 10.02 -12.79
CA THR A 145 -7.63 10.94 -11.81
C THR A 145 -8.71 11.86 -11.27
N PHE A 146 -8.84 11.93 -9.96
CA PHE A 146 -9.59 13.00 -9.30
C PHE A 146 -8.68 14.19 -9.13
N GLN A 147 -9.11 15.34 -9.64
CA GLN A 147 -8.33 16.56 -9.57
C GLN A 147 -8.66 17.34 -8.29
N SER A 148 -7.62 17.84 -7.61
CA SER A 148 -7.71 18.77 -6.50
C SER A 148 -8.62 18.31 -5.35
N VAL A 149 -8.55 17.02 -4.98
CA VAL A 149 -9.40 16.41 -3.95
C VAL A 149 -8.79 16.41 -2.56
N GLY A 150 -7.50 16.71 -2.42
CA GLY A 150 -6.80 16.85 -1.15
C GLY A 150 -6.04 18.15 -1.06
N PHE A 151 -5.85 18.68 0.15
CA PHE A 151 -5.02 19.87 0.38
C PHE A 151 -3.95 19.54 1.42
N LYS A 152 -2.67 19.62 1.00
CA LYS A 152 -1.54 19.28 1.88
C LYS A 152 -0.31 20.09 1.45
N HIS A 153 0.54 20.44 2.40
CA HIS A 153 1.75 21.24 2.15
C HIS A 153 1.47 22.54 1.36
N GLY A 154 0.34 23.21 1.65
CA GLY A 154 -0.01 24.47 1.03
C GLY A 154 -0.50 24.39 -0.42
N ARG A 155 -0.81 23.19 -0.94
CA ARG A 155 -1.30 23.02 -2.32
C ARG A 155 -2.38 21.95 -2.44
N TRP A 156 -3.22 22.10 -3.47
CA TRP A 156 -4.17 21.07 -3.87
C TRP A 156 -3.46 19.88 -4.51
N LEU A 157 -3.94 18.69 -4.21
CA LEU A 157 -3.42 17.42 -4.68
C LEU A 157 -4.49 16.62 -5.39
N ASP A 158 -4.07 15.95 -6.46
CA ASP A 158 -4.87 14.98 -7.17
C ASP A 158 -4.81 13.61 -6.51
N THR A 159 -5.70 12.72 -6.93
CA THR A 159 -5.62 11.29 -6.63
C THR A 159 -5.70 10.49 -7.92
N VAL A 160 -4.66 9.71 -8.22
CA VAL A 160 -4.63 8.79 -9.35
C VAL A 160 -5.20 7.45 -8.93
N LEU A 161 -6.16 6.94 -9.70
CA LEU A 161 -6.80 5.65 -9.47
C LEU A 161 -6.26 4.62 -10.45
N MET A 162 -5.78 3.49 -9.93
CA MET A 162 -5.38 2.35 -10.73
C MET A 162 -6.06 1.07 -10.23
N GLN A 163 -6.16 0.05 -11.07
CA GLN A 163 -6.87 -1.19 -10.75
C GLN A 163 -6.13 -2.40 -11.31
N HIS A 164 -6.13 -3.48 -10.53
CA HIS A 164 -5.59 -4.78 -10.92
C HIS A 164 -6.59 -5.90 -10.61
N PRO A 165 -6.95 -6.77 -11.60
CA PRO A 165 -7.76 -7.95 -11.35
C PRO A 165 -6.97 -9.01 -10.57
N LEU A 166 -7.59 -9.65 -9.59
CA LEU A 166 -6.98 -10.69 -8.74
C LEU A 166 -7.59 -12.06 -9.03
N GLY A 167 -6.75 -13.09 -9.12
CA GLY A 167 -7.18 -14.47 -9.28
C GLY A 167 -8.16 -14.64 -10.45
N LYS A 168 -9.35 -15.16 -10.16
CA LYS A 168 -10.41 -15.32 -11.16
C LYS A 168 -11.13 -14.02 -11.53
N SER A 169 -10.84 -12.92 -10.86
CA SER A 169 -11.48 -11.63 -11.07
C SER A 169 -13.02 -11.73 -11.13
N ASP A 170 -13.63 -11.25 -12.20
CA ASP A 170 -15.06 -11.27 -12.47
C ASP A 170 -15.51 -12.46 -13.35
N SER A 171 -14.60 -13.39 -13.66
CA SER A 171 -14.90 -14.55 -14.50
C SER A 171 -15.76 -15.63 -13.82
N SER A 172 -15.99 -15.52 -12.52
CA SER A 172 -16.86 -16.40 -11.75
C SER A 172 -17.42 -15.67 -10.52
N SER A 173 -18.55 -16.15 -10.00
CA SER A 173 -19.05 -15.69 -8.70
C SER A 173 -18.00 -15.91 -7.61
N PRO A 174 -17.90 -14.99 -6.66
CA PRO A 174 -16.95 -15.08 -5.56
C PRO A 174 -17.31 -16.16 -4.54
#